data_0fe73b55378fa3fe8165cd155a5de5c2
#
_entry.id   0fe73b55378fa3fe8165cd155a5de5c2
#
_cell.length_a   1.000
_cell.length_b   1.000
_cell.length_c   1.000
_cell.angle_alpha   90.00
_cell.angle_beta   90.00
_cell.angle_gamma   90.00
#
_symmetry.space_group_name_H-M   'P 1'
#
loop_
_entity.id
_entity.type
_entity.pdbx_description
1 polymer ?
#
loop_
_entity_poly.entity_id
_entity_poly.type
_entity_poly.pdbx_seq_one_letter_code
_entity_poly.pdbx_strand_id
1 'polypeptide(L)'
;MPLLIVSPACSLILAVALFLTLRPLIPSHIARHVGPDGVGYSSTALIMAVIFAAAILPFLIGGALALGFFRDGHWFPTQKAVVVCFVSLGYGVIGVALATILSTVGLDPAEVSGDSVAMGLLGFLLLFTAAACTYAALLPRAKPDPLV
;
A
#
# COMPACT_ATOMS: atom_id res chain seq x y z
N MET A 1 7.80 -4.82 -17.95
CA MET A 1 8.27 -5.60 -16.78
C MET A 1 8.99 -4.74 -15.74
N PRO A 2 9.97 -3.88 -16.04
CA PRO A 2 10.66 -3.10 -15.01
C PRO A 2 9.71 -2.25 -14.16
N LEU A 3 8.64 -1.72 -14.75
CA LEU A 3 7.64 -0.91 -14.02
C LEU A 3 7.02 -1.66 -12.82
N LEU A 4 6.75 -2.97 -12.94
CA LEU A 4 6.14 -3.79 -11.88
C LEU A 4 7.09 -4.17 -10.74
N ILE A 5 8.37 -3.93 -10.90
CA ILE A 5 9.39 -4.22 -9.87
C ILE A 5 10.00 -2.92 -9.35
N VAL A 6 10.46 -2.06 -10.25
CA VAL A 6 11.17 -0.83 -9.87
C VAL A 6 10.25 0.17 -9.17
N SER A 7 9.05 0.39 -9.71
CA SER A 7 8.12 1.37 -9.12
C SER A 7 7.67 0.97 -7.70
N PRO A 8 7.20 -0.27 -7.42
CA PRO A 8 6.91 -0.70 -6.05
C PRO A 8 8.11 -0.62 -5.11
N ALA A 9 9.29 -1.07 -5.56
CA ALA A 9 10.50 -1.03 -4.74
C ALA A 9 10.90 0.42 -4.38
N CYS A 10 10.91 1.33 -5.36
CA CYS A 10 11.19 2.74 -5.12
C CYS A 10 10.16 3.37 -4.18
N SER A 11 8.85 3.08 -4.38
CA SER A 11 7.79 3.62 -3.54
C SER A 11 7.91 3.15 -2.09
N LEU A 12 8.22 1.86 -1.88
CA LEU A 12 8.43 1.31 -0.54
C LEU A 12 9.66 1.94 0.13
N ILE A 13 10.79 2.04 -0.59
CA ILE A 13 12.01 2.67 -0.08
C ILE A 13 11.74 4.13 0.31
N LEU A 14 11.05 4.89 -0.53
CA LEU A 14 10.70 6.28 -0.25
C LEU A 14 9.78 6.40 0.96
N ALA A 15 8.78 5.53 1.10
CA ALA A 15 7.88 5.54 2.24
C ALA A 15 8.60 5.20 3.55
N VAL A 16 9.50 4.22 3.54
CA VAL A 16 10.36 3.89 4.69
C VAL A 16 11.31 5.04 5.02
N ALA A 17 11.96 5.63 4.02
CA ALA A 17 12.84 6.78 4.22
C ALA A 17 12.09 7.98 4.82
N LEU A 18 10.89 8.27 4.33
CA LEU A 18 10.03 9.32 4.89
C LEU A 18 9.69 9.03 6.37
N PHE A 19 9.29 7.80 6.68
CA PHE A 19 9.03 7.39 8.06
C PHE A 19 10.27 7.60 8.96
N LEU A 20 11.44 7.14 8.52
CA LEU A 20 12.67 7.27 9.32
C LEU A 20 13.06 8.73 9.54
N THR A 21 12.87 9.58 8.53
CA THR A 21 13.14 11.02 8.61
C THR A 21 12.19 11.73 9.57
N LEU A 22 10.90 11.40 9.52
CA LEU A 22 9.87 12.00 10.37
C LEU A 22 9.76 11.34 11.76
N ARG A 23 10.46 10.23 11.99
CA ARG A 23 10.37 9.44 13.23
C ARG A 23 10.52 10.26 14.52
N PRO A 24 11.42 11.28 14.61
CA PRO A 24 11.55 12.10 15.81
C PRO A 24 10.33 13.00 16.09
N LEU A 25 9.50 13.26 15.06
CA LEU A 25 8.32 14.14 15.12
C LEU A 25 7.02 13.36 15.29
N ILE A 26 7.07 12.02 15.33
CA ILE A 26 5.89 11.16 15.43
C ILE A 26 5.82 10.60 16.86
N PRO A 27 4.62 10.56 17.48
CA PRO A 27 4.44 9.94 18.79
C PRO A 27 4.94 8.49 18.84
N SER A 28 5.44 8.06 19.99
CA SER A 28 5.96 6.70 20.19
C SER A 28 4.89 5.63 20.06
N HIS A 29 3.62 5.99 20.31
CA HIS A 29 2.44 5.13 20.21
C HIS A 29 1.39 5.81 19.35
N ILE A 30 0.73 5.03 18.49
CA ILE A 30 -0.38 5.48 17.63
C ILE A 30 -1.57 4.52 17.79
N ALA A 31 -2.77 5.00 17.43
CA ALA A 31 -3.97 4.17 17.41
C ALA A 31 -3.84 3.09 16.33
N ARG A 32 -4.14 1.84 16.71
CA ARG A 32 -4.15 0.68 15.81
C ARG A 32 -5.55 0.23 15.41
N HIS A 33 -6.52 0.46 16.29
CA HIS A 33 -7.94 0.15 16.04
C HIS A 33 -8.83 1.01 16.91
N VAL A 34 -10.07 1.17 16.46
CA VAL A 34 -11.16 1.76 17.22
C VAL A 34 -12.24 0.70 17.34
N GLY A 35 -12.70 0.42 18.55
CA GLY A 35 -13.72 -0.59 18.83
C GLY A 35 -14.67 -0.15 19.95
N PRO A 36 -15.66 -1.01 20.29
CA PRO A 36 -16.63 -0.72 21.36
C PRO A 36 -15.97 -0.43 22.73
N ASP A 37 -14.81 -1.06 22.98
CA ASP A 37 -14.03 -0.91 24.21
C ASP A 37 -13.09 0.29 24.20
N GLY A 38 -13.15 1.12 23.14
CA GLY A 38 -12.32 2.31 22.97
C GLY A 38 -11.22 2.17 21.91
N VAL A 39 -10.19 3.02 22.04
CA VAL A 39 -9.07 3.08 21.11
C VAL A 39 -7.92 2.21 21.63
N GLY A 40 -7.49 1.25 20.82
CA GLY A 40 -6.29 0.47 21.11
C GLY A 40 -5.04 1.12 20.54
N TYR A 41 -3.99 1.23 21.33
CA TYR A 41 -2.71 1.81 20.93
C TYR A 41 -1.61 0.74 20.81
N SER A 42 -0.61 1.04 20.00
CA SER A 42 0.59 0.21 19.88
C SER A 42 1.80 1.06 19.49
N SER A 43 3.00 0.48 19.65
CA SER A 43 4.24 1.14 19.25
C SER A 43 4.19 1.53 17.77
N THR A 44 4.46 2.79 17.48
CA THR A 44 4.54 3.31 16.11
C THR A 44 5.53 2.53 15.25
N ALA A 45 6.70 2.21 15.81
CA ALA A 45 7.72 1.44 15.07
C ALA A 45 7.22 0.04 14.70
N LEU A 46 6.51 -0.63 15.61
CA LEU A 46 5.95 -1.96 15.34
C LEU A 46 4.86 -1.90 14.27
N ILE A 47 3.93 -0.94 14.39
CA ILE A 47 2.84 -0.78 13.41
C ILE A 47 3.42 -0.51 12.01
N MET A 48 4.36 0.43 11.90
CA MET A 48 4.98 0.76 10.61
C MET A 48 5.77 -0.41 10.03
N ALA A 49 6.51 -1.16 10.86
CA ALA A 49 7.21 -2.37 10.40
C ALA A 49 6.24 -3.42 9.85
N VAL A 50 5.11 -3.65 10.53
CA VAL A 50 4.07 -4.59 10.08
C VAL A 50 3.44 -4.11 8.77
N ILE A 51 3.10 -2.82 8.66
CA ILE A 51 2.47 -2.27 7.45
C ILE A 51 3.43 -2.37 6.25
N PHE A 52 4.71 -1.96 6.42
CA PHE A 52 5.69 -2.06 5.33
C PHE A 52 5.97 -3.50 4.93
N ALA A 53 6.06 -4.42 5.89
CA ALA A 53 6.19 -5.85 5.59
C ALA A 53 4.96 -6.40 4.86
N ALA A 54 3.75 -6.01 5.27
CA ALA A 54 2.50 -6.40 4.63
C ALA A 54 2.38 -5.86 3.19
N ALA A 55 2.96 -4.70 2.87
CA ALA A 55 2.97 -4.16 1.52
C ALA A 55 3.82 -4.97 0.54
N ILE A 56 4.86 -5.65 1.03
CA ILE A 56 5.76 -6.45 0.19
C ILE A 56 5.01 -7.63 -0.47
N LEU A 57 4.16 -8.31 0.30
CA LEU A 57 3.50 -9.54 -0.17
C LEU A 57 2.65 -9.34 -1.43
N PRO A 58 1.72 -8.37 -1.50
CA PRO A 58 0.95 -8.15 -2.73
C PRO A 58 1.82 -7.69 -3.90
N PHE A 59 2.90 -6.95 -3.68
CA PHE A 59 3.84 -6.61 -4.75
C PHE A 59 4.56 -7.84 -5.30
N LEU A 60 5.01 -8.75 -4.43
CA LEU A 60 5.64 -10.00 -4.86
C LEU A 60 4.66 -10.88 -5.63
N ILE A 61 3.43 -11.04 -5.14
CA ILE A 61 2.38 -11.82 -5.81
C ILE A 61 2.06 -11.21 -7.17
N GLY A 62 1.76 -9.90 -7.22
CA GLY A 62 1.44 -9.21 -8.47
C GLY A 62 2.56 -9.28 -9.50
N GLY A 63 3.80 -9.11 -9.07
CA GLY A 63 4.99 -9.24 -9.92
C GLY A 63 5.18 -10.66 -10.45
N ALA A 64 5.06 -11.68 -9.58
CA ALA A 64 5.20 -13.07 -9.96
C ALA A 64 4.10 -13.52 -10.95
N LEU A 65 2.84 -13.14 -10.68
CA LEU A 65 1.71 -13.42 -11.57
C LEU A 65 1.90 -12.76 -12.94
N ALA A 66 2.34 -11.50 -12.97
CA ALA A 66 2.61 -10.80 -14.22
C ALA A 66 3.70 -11.52 -15.04
N LEU A 67 4.80 -11.90 -14.39
CA LEU A 67 5.88 -12.64 -15.06
C LEU A 67 5.39 -13.97 -15.63
N GLY A 68 4.60 -14.75 -14.88
CA GLY A 68 4.00 -15.99 -15.33
C GLY A 68 3.09 -15.78 -16.54
N PHE A 69 2.11 -14.88 -16.43
CA PHE A 69 1.15 -14.63 -17.52
C PHE A 69 1.81 -14.13 -18.80
N PHE A 70 2.84 -13.29 -18.70
CA PHE A 70 3.58 -12.83 -19.87
C PHE A 70 4.43 -13.93 -20.50
N ARG A 71 5.10 -14.75 -19.68
CA ARG A 71 5.92 -15.88 -20.14
C ARG A 71 5.08 -16.89 -20.90
N ASP A 72 3.89 -17.19 -20.37
CA ASP A 72 3.00 -18.20 -20.94
C ASP A 72 2.10 -17.64 -22.06
N GLY A 73 2.22 -16.36 -22.39
CA GLY A 73 1.43 -15.69 -23.41
C GLY A 73 -0.05 -15.48 -23.03
N HIS A 74 -0.42 -15.70 -21.76
CA HIS A 74 -1.78 -15.62 -21.21
C HIS A 74 -2.09 -14.22 -20.65
N TRP A 75 -1.87 -13.17 -21.45
CA TRP A 75 -2.17 -11.81 -21.03
C TRP A 75 -3.56 -11.37 -21.52
N PHE A 76 -4.61 -11.86 -20.84
CA PHE A 76 -6.01 -11.55 -21.10
C PHE A 76 -6.56 -10.51 -20.09
N PRO A 77 -7.78 -9.95 -20.29
CA PRO A 77 -8.34 -8.93 -19.40
C PRO A 77 -8.38 -9.33 -17.92
N THR A 78 -8.76 -10.59 -17.63
CA THR A 78 -8.83 -11.10 -16.25
C THR A 78 -7.45 -11.13 -15.59
N GLN A 79 -6.42 -11.65 -16.28
CA GLN A 79 -5.06 -11.71 -15.76
C GLN A 79 -4.49 -10.30 -15.52
N LYS A 80 -4.73 -9.37 -16.44
CA LYS A 80 -4.37 -7.97 -16.27
C LYS A 80 -5.05 -7.40 -15.02
N ALA A 81 -6.37 -7.61 -14.85
CA ALA A 81 -7.12 -7.11 -13.70
C ALA A 81 -6.56 -7.66 -12.37
N VAL A 82 -6.25 -8.95 -12.30
CA VAL A 82 -5.65 -9.59 -11.12
C VAL A 82 -4.30 -8.95 -10.77
N VAL A 83 -3.41 -8.77 -11.74
CA VAL A 83 -2.10 -8.13 -11.53
C VAL A 83 -2.27 -6.70 -11.04
N VAL A 84 -3.15 -5.91 -11.69
CA VAL A 84 -3.45 -4.54 -11.28
C VAL A 84 -3.97 -4.51 -9.85
N CYS A 85 -4.88 -5.41 -9.47
CA CYS A 85 -5.44 -5.50 -8.13
C CYS A 85 -4.35 -5.75 -7.07
N PHE A 86 -3.49 -6.74 -7.26
CA PHE A 86 -2.43 -7.04 -6.30
C PHE A 86 -1.42 -5.91 -6.16
N VAL A 87 -0.97 -5.33 -7.27
CA VAL A 87 -0.03 -4.20 -7.21
C VAL A 87 -0.68 -3.01 -6.52
N SER A 88 -1.94 -2.70 -6.83
CA SER A 88 -2.66 -1.59 -6.20
C SER A 88 -2.91 -1.83 -4.71
N LEU A 89 -3.13 -3.10 -4.30
CA LEU A 89 -3.23 -3.46 -2.88
C LEU A 89 -1.95 -3.12 -2.12
N GLY A 90 -0.78 -3.39 -2.68
CA GLY A 90 0.49 -2.99 -2.09
C GLY A 90 0.62 -1.47 -1.91
N TYR A 91 0.21 -0.69 -2.91
CA TYR A 91 0.16 0.76 -2.81
C TYR A 91 -0.86 1.24 -1.79
N GLY A 92 -2.04 0.61 -1.72
CA GLY A 92 -3.04 0.91 -0.69
C GLY A 92 -2.47 0.73 0.71
N VAL A 93 -1.74 -0.36 0.95
CA VAL A 93 -1.08 -0.61 2.25
C VAL A 93 0.00 0.45 2.56
N ILE A 94 0.80 0.87 1.56
CA ILE A 94 1.70 2.03 1.73
C ILE A 94 0.90 3.30 2.06
N GLY A 95 -0.27 3.48 1.46
CA GLY A 95 -1.17 4.60 1.72
C GLY A 95 -1.62 4.68 3.17
N VAL A 96 -1.89 3.53 3.81
CA VAL A 96 -2.16 3.48 5.26
C VAL A 96 -1.00 4.07 6.04
N ALA A 97 0.24 3.62 5.77
CA ALA A 97 1.43 4.10 6.47
C ALA A 97 1.60 5.62 6.30
N LEU A 98 1.56 6.09 5.06
CA LEU A 98 1.78 7.52 4.75
C LEU A 98 0.72 8.41 5.39
N ALA A 99 -0.56 8.07 5.28
CA ALA A 99 -1.63 8.86 5.86
C ALA A 99 -1.58 8.86 7.40
N THR A 100 -1.25 7.72 8.02
CA THR A 100 -1.05 7.63 9.47
C THR A 100 0.14 8.48 9.91
N ILE A 101 1.27 8.43 9.20
CA ILE A 101 2.43 9.27 9.49
C ILE A 101 2.05 10.75 9.41
N LEU A 102 1.45 11.17 8.30
CA LEU A 102 1.12 12.57 8.05
C LEU A 102 0.07 13.12 9.03
N SER A 103 -0.87 12.28 9.48
CA SER A 103 -1.89 12.68 10.45
C SER A 103 -1.39 12.74 11.90
N THR A 104 -0.20 12.21 12.18
CA THR A 104 0.34 12.13 13.55
C THR A 104 1.62 12.93 13.75
N VAL A 105 2.23 13.45 12.68
CA VAL A 105 3.44 14.30 12.78
C VAL A 105 3.15 15.56 13.60
N GLY A 106 3.97 15.82 14.61
CA GLY A 106 3.89 17.01 15.45
C GLY A 106 2.82 16.95 16.54
N LEU A 107 2.07 15.86 16.67
CA LEU A 107 1.12 15.68 17.76
C LEU A 107 1.82 15.26 19.06
N ASP A 108 1.33 15.79 20.16
CA ASP A 108 1.68 15.25 21.48
C ASP A 108 1.08 13.84 21.64
N PRO A 109 1.74 12.93 22.39
CA PRO A 109 1.22 11.57 22.64
C PRO A 109 -0.21 11.56 23.23
N ALA A 110 -0.60 12.58 23.97
CA ALA A 110 -1.94 12.72 24.56
C ALA A 110 -3.02 13.15 23.56
N GLU A 111 -2.63 13.69 22.40
CA GLU A 111 -3.53 14.16 21.34
C GLU A 111 -3.84 13.07 20.31
N VAL A 112 -3.13 11.96 20.36
CA VAL A 112 -3.35 10.84 19.41
C VAL A 112 -4.72 10.24 19.65
N SER A 113 -5.60 10.41 18.68
CA SER A 113 -6.98 9.90 18.69
C SER A 113 -7.18 8.74 17.71
N GLY A 114 -8.37 8.16 17.72
CA GLY A 114 -8.78 7.15 16.76
C GLY A 114 -8.86 7.66 15.31
N ASP A 115 -8.84 8.97 15.07
CA ASP A 115 -8.97 9.58 13.74
C ASP A 115 -7.81 9.18 12.81
N SER A 116 -6.64 8.89 13.36
CA SER A 116 -5.50 8.39 12.58
C SER A 116 -5.79 7.05 11.88
N VAL A 117 -6.69 6.22 12.44
CA VAL A 117 -7.15 4.98 11.82
C VAL A 117 -8.02 5.29 10.59
N ALA A 118 -8.94 6.26 10.71
CA ALA A 118 -9.77 6.70 9.58
C ALA A 118 -8.91 7.33 8.48
N MET A 119 -7.91 8.15 8.84
CA MET A 119 -6.95 8.72 7.89
C MET A 119 -6.14 7.63 7.19
N GLY A 120 -5.73 6.58 7.91
CA GLY A 120 -5.08 5.41 7.31
C GLY A 120 -5.95 4.73 6.25
N LEU A 121 -7.25 4.53 6.54
CA LEU A 121 -8.19 3.97 5.57
C LEU A 121 -8.37 4.87 4.34
N LEU A 122 -8.45 6.18 4.53
CA LEU A 122 -8.51 7.14 3.43
C LEU A 122 -7.25 7.06 2.56
N GLY A 123 -6.08 7.01 3.18
CA GLY A 123 -4.80 6.83 2.48
C GLY A 123 -4.76 5.54 1.66
N PHE A 124 -5.30 4.43 2.23
CA PHE A 124 -5.46 3.18 1.49
C PHE A 124 -6.28 3.37 0.22
N LEU A 125 -7.49 3.94 0.34
CA LEU A 125 -8.40 4.12 -0.79
C LEU A 125 -7.79 5.01 -1.87
N LEU A 126 -7.16 6.11 -1.48
CA LEU A 126 -6.52 7.04 -2.41
C LEU A 126 -5.39 6.39 -3.20
N LEU A 127 -4.42 5.77 -2.53
CA LEU A 127 -3.28 5.17 -3.22
C LEU A 127 -3.64 3.88 -3.96
N PHE A 128 -4.56 3.08 -3.43
CA PHE A 128 -5.09 1.93 -4.16
C PHE A 128 -5.72 2.36 -5.50
N THR A 129 -6.63 3.35 -5.46
CA THR A 129 -7.33 3.83 -6.66
C THR A 129 -6.37 4.47 -7.65
N ALA A 130 -5.48 5.34 -7.17
CA ALA A 130 -4.47 5.98 -8.02
C ALA A 130 -3.57 4.94 -8.72
N ALA A 131 -3.10 3.94 -7.98
CA ALA A 131 -2.31 2.85 -8.54
C ALA A 131 -3.12 2.01 -9.53
N ALA A 132 -4.37 1.66 -9.20
CA ALA A 132 -5.23 0.87 -10.08
C ALA A 132 -5.45 1.57 -11.42
N CYS A 133 -5.77 2.87 -11.42
CA CYS A 133 -5.90 3.65 -12.63
C CYS A 133 -4.59 3.72 -13.42
N THR A 134 -3.47 3.98 -12.72
CA THR A 134 -2.15 4.11 -13.33
C THR A 134 -1.71 2.81 -14.00
N TYR A 135 -1.76 1.69 -13.28
CA TYR A 135 -1.33 0.40 -13.82
C TYR A 135 -2.31 -0.14 -14.87
N ALA A 136 -3.61 0.12 -14.74
CA ALA A 136 -4.58 -0.22 -15.80
C ALA A 136 -4.26 0.50 -17.11
N ALA A 137 -3.79 1.76 -17.05
CA ALA A 137 -3.42 2.55 -18.22
C ALA A 137 -2.02 2.18 -18.77
N LEU A 138 -1.02 2.00 -17.91
CA LEU A 138 0.38 1.82 -18.32
C LEU A 138 0.76 0.39 -18.69
N LEU A 139 0.06 -0.63 -18.15
CA LEU A 139 0.34 -2.01 -18.52
C LEU A 139 -0.13 -2.30 -19.95
N PRO A 140 0.55 -3.20 -20.67
CA PRO A 140 0.21 -3.56 -22.04
C PRO A 140 -1.27 -3.89 -22.19
N ARG A 141 -1.82 -3.63 -23.37
CA ARG A 141 -3.19 -4.01 -23.70
C ARG A 141 -3.33 -5.52 -23.61
N ALA A 142 -4.39 -5.99 -22.96
CA ALA A 142 -4.73 -7.39 -22.91
C ALA A 142 -5.15 -7.89 -24.31
N LYS A 143 -4.85 -9.16 -24.59
CA LYS A 143 -5.34 -9.84 -25.79
C LYS A 143 -6.85 -10.07 -25.65
N PRO A 144 -7.60 -10.12 -26.77
CA PRO A 144 -9.00 -10.58 -26.72
C PRO A 144 -9.09 -11.96 -26.10
N ASP A 145 -10.15 -12.22 -25.34
CA ASP A 145 -10.38 -13.54 -24.77
C ASP A 145 -10.73 -14.52 -25.91
N PRO A 146 -10.04 -15.68 -25.99
CA PRO A 146 -10.30 -16.66 -27.06
C PRO A 146 -11.65 -17.38 -26.93
N LEU A 147 -12.38 -17.18 -25.83
CA LEU A 147 -13.67 -17.82 -25.55
C LEU A 147 -14.89 -16.95 -25.86
N VAL A 148 -14.68 -15.79 -26.52
CA VAL A 148 -15.75 -14.88 -26.93
C VAL A 148 -15.85 -14.83 -28.46
#